data_e5bb4a7fca2e8791d500f4ce09de0705
#
_entry.id   e5bb4a7fca2e8791d500f4ce09de0705
#
_cell.length_a   1.000
_cell.length_b   1.000
_cell.length_c   1.000
_cell.angle_alpha   90.00
_cell.angle_beta   90.00
_cell.angle_gamma   90.00
#
_symmetry.space_group_name_H-M   'P 1'
#
loop_
_entity.id
_entity.type
_entity.pdbx_description
1 polymer ?
#
loop_
_entity_poly.entity_id
_entity_poly.type
_entity_poly.pdbx_seq_one_letter_code
_entity_poly.pdbx_strand_id
1 'polypeptide(L)'
;FANVCIYRLPKNKQVLTNRSVCLKCKKKIKWFDNIPLFSFLFLNGKCRSCKKKIPLQYFIIEFLAGLGFLFIFLSFDNYYSIILLMALFLIYLMILFIDLKHFIIPDILNYGIIVLAIIKNFLPNLDLIFTQDIMLSLAGGIVGYLSIWLIIYLYKQIRKKEGMGLGDAKLMAGIGLLFGWQSIPFTLFFASLLALLVATPSLMENKKSLKSFEFLHSREHFSTRNEFFIEFTKTL
;
A
#
# COMPACT_ATOMS: atom_id res chain seq x y z
N PHE A 1 10.58 4.72 9.44
CA PHE A 1 9.27 5.39 9.56
C PHE A 1 8.14 4.51 9.01
N ALA A 2 8.20 4.04 7.76
CA ALA A 2 7.18 3.22 7.11
C ALA A 2 6.75 2.01 7.95
N ASN A 3 7.70 1.25 8.49
CA ASN A 3 7.44 0.10 9.35
C ASN A 3 6.60 0.44 10.59
N VAL A 4 6.84 1.61 11.19
CA VAL A 4 6.07 2.09 12.35
C VAL A 4 4.63 2.43 11.94
N CYS A 5 4.47 3.10 10.80
CA CYS A 5 3.15 3.43 10.24
C CYS A 5 2.36 2.15 9.93
N ILE A 6 2.95 1.19 9.22
CA ILE A 6 2.31 -0.08 8.85
C ILE A 6 1.82 -0.85 10.09
N TYR A 7 2.56 -0.81 11.20
CA TYR A 7 2.16 -1.49 12.42
C TYR A 7 1.10 -0.72 13.25
N ARG A 8 1.17 0.63 13.25
CA ARG A 8 0.35 1.47 14.15
C ARG A 8 -0.95 1.95 13.54
N LEU A 9 -0.96 2.33 12.25
CA LEU A 9 -2.14 2.89 11.58
C LEU A 9 -3.36 1.94 11.61
N PRO A 10 -3.24 0.65 11.31
CA PRO A 10 -4.40 -0.26 11.36
C PRO A 10 -4.99 -0.44 12.77
N LYS A 11 -4.23 -0.08 13.80
CA LYS A 11 -4.62 -0.20 15.22
C LYS A 11 -5.03 1.13 15.85
N ASN A 12 -5.20 2.18 15.05
CA ASN A 12 -5.50 3.55 15.50
C ASN A 12 -4.55 4.07 16.60
N LYS A 13 -3.27 3.63 16.55
CA LYS A 13 -2.25 4.07 17.52
C LYS A 13 -1.51 5.29 16.98
N GLN A 14 -1.18 6.22 17.87
CA GLN A 14 -0.39 7.40 17.52
C GLN A 14 0.97 7.01 16.94
N VAL A 15 1.29 7.56 15.77
CA VAL A 15 2.52 7.22 15.03
C VAL A 15 3.71 8.00 15.55
N LEU A 16 3.54 9.28 15.92
CA LEU A 16 4.63 10.22 16.18
C LEU A 16 5.12 10.26 17.63
N THR A 17 4.28 9.93 18.61
CA THR A 17 4.58 10.21 20.02
C THR A 17 5.36 9.14 20.76
N ASN A 18 5.44 7.91 20.25
CA ASN A 18 6.06 6.80 20.96
C ASN A 18 7.34 6.31 20.29
N ARG A 19 8.45 6.25 21.06
CA ARG A 19 9.72 5.66 20.61
C ARG A 19 9.54 4.21 20.16
N SER A 20 10.38 3.78 19.22
CA SER A 20 10.43 2.38 18.77
C SER A 20 10.82 1.47 19.91
N VAL A 21 10.03 0.41 20.13
CA VAL A 21 10.28 -0.60 21.15
C VAL A 21 10.27 -1.99 20.53
N CYS A 22 11.05 -2.91 21.10
CA CYS A 22 11.01 -4.30 20.66
C CYS A 22 9.64 -4.91 21.01
N LEU A 23 8.97 -5.54 20.04
CA LEU A 23 7.64 -6.14 20.22
C LEU A 23 7.63 -7.31 21.22
N LYS A 24 8.79 -7.94 21.47
CA LYS A 24 8.92 -9.09 22.37
C LYS A 24 9.32 -8.69 23.79
N CYS A 25 10.39 -7.92 23.97
CA CYS A 25 10.90 -7.56 25.30
C CYS A 25 10.49 -6.15 25.76
N LYS A 26 9.77 -5.38 24.92
CA LYS A 26 9.29 -4.02 25.20
C LYS A 26 10.39 -2.99 25.54
N LYS A 27 11.68 -3.36 25.45
CA LYS A 27 12.79 -2.44 25.64
C LYS A 27 12.86 -1.42 24.51
N LYS A 28 13.20 -0.18 24.82
CA LYS A 28 13.41 0.91 23.84
C LYS A 28 14.58 0.55 22.93
N ILE A 29 14.39 0.74 21.62
CA ILE A 29 15.42 0.53 20.60
C ILE A 29 16.34 1.76 20.60
N LYS A 30 17.65 1.54 20.58
CA LYS A 30 18.63 2.63 20.51
C LYS A 30 18.53 3.29 19.12
N TRP A 31 18.86 4.59 19.01
CA TRP A 31 18.71 5.33 17.76
C TRP A 31 19.52 4.73 16.59
N PHE A 32 20.74 4.25 16.88
CA PHE A 32 21.60 3.61 15.88
C PHE A 32 21.14 2.20 15.46
N ASP A 33 20.41 1.48 16.36
CA ASP A 33 19.76 0.22 16.00
C ASP A 33 18.48 0.43 15.16
N ASN A 34 18.08 1.69 14.94
CA ASN A 34 16.95 2.06 14.11
C ASN A 34 17.39 2.56 12.72
N ILE A 35 18.71 2.49 12.41
CA ILE A 35 19.22 2.78 11.07
C ILE A 35 18.80 1.65 10.14
N PRO A 36 18.06 1.96 9.05
CA PRO A 36 17.56 0.95 8.12
C PRO A 36 18.68 0.08 7.53
N LEU A 37 18.38 -1.16 7.21
CA LEU A 37 19.27 -2.14 6.57
C LEU A 37 20.52 -2.47 7.39
N PHE A 38 21.34 -1.47 7.77
CA PHE A 38 22.59 -1.67 8.51
C PHE A 38 22.36 -2.36 9.85
N SER A 39 21.41 -1.88 10.61
CA SER A 39 21.08 -2.46 11.92
C SER A 39 20.63 -3.92 11.81
N PHE A 40 19.84 -4.24 10.78
CA PHE A 40 19.36 -5.60 10.55
C PHE A 40 20.52 -6.54 10.19
N LEU A 41 21.45 -6.10 9.33
CA LEU A 41 22.63 -6.88 8.95
C LEU A 41 23.59 -7.08 10.13
N PHE A 42 23.96 -6.02 10.85
CA PHE A 42 24.87 -6.09 11.99
C PHE A 42 24.35 -6.94 13.16
N LEU A 43 23.02 -6.96 13.37
CA LEU A 43 22.39 -7.74 14.42
C LEU A 43 21.93 -9.12 13.93
N ASN A 44 22.25 -9.51 12.68
CA ASN A 44 21.80 -10.76 12.06
C ASN A 44 20.28 -10.99 12.22
N GLY A 45 19.50 -9.93 12.02
CA GLY A 45 18.04 -9.98 12.16
C GLY A 45 17.53 -10.27 13.58
N LYS A 46 18.33 -10.01 14.62
CA LYS A 46 17.97 -10.30 16.01
C LYS A 46 17.95 -9.04 16.87
N CYS A 47 17.06 -9.02 17.86
CA CYS A 47 17.04 -7.94 18.85
C CYS A 47 18.32 -7.96 19.71
N ARG A 48 18.98 -6.81 19.90
CA ARG A 48 20.19 -6.69 20.74
C ARG A 48 19.98 -7.18 22.18
N SER A 49 18.80 -6.94 22.76
CA SER A 49 18.53 -7.25 24.17
C SER A 49 18.02 -8.67 24.41
N CYS A 50 17.04 -9.15 23.61
CA CYS A 50 16.41 -10.45 23.84
C CYS A 50 16.80 -11.51 22.80
N LYS A 51 17.64 -11.18 21.83
CA LYS A 51 18.13 -12.05 20.74
C LYS A 51 17.04 -12.76 19.92
N LYS A 52 15.76 -12.38 20.09
CA LYS A 52 14.67 -12.92 19.28
C LYS A 52 14.71 -12.34 17.86
N LYS A 53 14.33 -13.16 16.87
CA LYS A 53 14.32 -12.78 15.45
C LYS A 53 13.36 -11.59 15.21
N ILE A 54 13.81 -10.63 14.42
CA ILE A 54 13.03 -9.52 13.89
C ILE A 54 12.36 -10.03 12.60
N PRO A 55 11.06 -9.75 12.37
CA PRO A 55 10.40 -10.16 11.12
C PRO A 55 11.12 -9.60 9.89
N LEU A 56 11.36 -10.46 8.89
CA LEU A 56 12.04 -10.09 7.64
C LEU A 56 11.32 -8.98 6.90
N GLN A 57 10.01 -8.87 7.08
CA GLN A 57 9.18 -7.80 6.53
C GLN A 57 9.76 -6.39 6.76
N TYR A 58 10.37 -6.15 7.94
CA TYR A 58 11.00 -4.85 8.25
C TYR A 58 12.16 -4.54 7.31
N PHE A 59 13.00 -5.55 7.04
CA PHE A 59 14.10 -5.43 6.09
C PHE A 59 13.60 -5.22 4.66
N ILE A 60 12.62 -6.00 4.23
CA ILE A 60 12.05 -5.91 2.86
C ILE A 60 11.48 -4.53 2.59
N ILE A 61 10.70 -3.97 3.51
CA ILE A 61 10.10 -2.63 3.34
C ILE A 61 11.19 -1.57 3.21
N GLU A 62 12.22 -1.63 4.05
CA GLU A 62 13.32 -0.67 4.02
C GLU A 62 14.17 -0.81 2.76
N PHE A 63 14.42 -2.03 2.31
CA PHE A 63 15.13 -2.32 1.09
C PHE A 63 14.37 -1.82 -0.15
N LEU A 64 13.07 -2.14 -0.24
CA LEU A 64 12.22 -1.65 -1.33
C LEU A 64 12.09 -0.12 -1.34
N ALA A 65 11.98 0.50 -0.16
CA ALA A 65 11.94 1.95 -0.07
C ALA A 65 13.26 2.58 -0.58
N GLY A 66 14.40 2.00 -0.20
CA GLY A 66 15.71 2.47 -0.66
C GLY A 66 15.90 2.29 -2.17
N LEU A 67 15.55 1.13 -2.72
CA LEU A 67 15.60 0.88 -4.17
C LEU A 67 14.67 1.81 -4.95
N GLY A 68 13.44 1.99 -4.47
CA GLY A 68 12.49 2.88 -5.13
C GLY A 68 12.96 4.34 -5.13
N PHE A 69 13.51 4.81 -4.01
CA PHE A 69 14.08 6.16 -3.93
C PHE A 69 15.29 6.34 -4.86
N LEU A 70 16.18 5.34 -4.93
CA LEU A 70 17.31 5.37 -5.86
C LEU A 70 16.82 5.40 -7.31
N PHE A 71 15.84 4.57 -7.66
CA PHE A 71 15.27 4.55 -9.02
C PHE A 71 14.62 5.88 -9.38
N ILE A 72 13.82 6.47 -8.49
CA ILE A 72 13.20 7.78 -8.72
C ILE A 72 14.29 8.85 -8.90
N PHE A 73 15.29 8.87 -8.04
CA PHE A 73 16.38 9.85 -8.10
C PHE A 73 17.17 9.79 -9.42
N LEU A 74 17.40 8.58 -9.96
CA LEU A 74 18.11 8.37 -11.21
C LEU A 74 17.25 8.60 -12.46
N SER A 75 15.92 8.55 -12.33
CA SER A 75 15.00 8.64 -13.47
C SER A 75 14.45 10.04 -13.75
N PHE A 76 14.56 10.94 -12.80
CA PHE A 76 13.97 12.28 -12.89
C PHE A 76 15.01 13.34 -12.53
N ASP A 77 15.00 14.47 -13.27
CA ASP A 77 15.94 15.57 -13.07
C ASP A 77 15.34 16.70 -12.22
N ASN A 78 14.02 16.79 -12.16
CA ASN A 78 13.33 17.87 -11.47
C ASN A 78 13.17 17.57 -9.97
N TYR A 79 13.76 18.38 -9.11
CA TYR A 79 13.68 18.22 -7.66
C TYR A 79 12.27 18.15 -7.10
N TYR A 80 11.34 18.95 -7.63
CA TYR A 80 9.96 18.95 -7.17
C TYR A 80 9.27 17.61 -7.48
N SER A 81 9.50 17.08 -8.70
CA SER A 81 8.99 15.78 -9.11
C SER A 81 9.60 14.65 -8.27
N ILE A 82 10.91 14.69 -8.03
CA ILE A 82 11.62 13.69 -7.21
C ILE A 82 11.02 13.63 -5.80
N ILE A 83 10.88 14.78 -5.13
CA ILE A 83 10.35 14.84 -3.76
C ILE A 83 8.90 14.35 -3.72
N LEU A 84 8.09 14.78 -4.68
CA LEU A 84 6.68 14.37 -4.77
C LEU A 84 6.55 12.86 -5.00
N LEU A 85 7.32 12.31 -5.97
CA LEU A 85 7.34 10.88 -6.28
C LEU A 85 7.84 10.04 -5.12
N MET A 86 8.88 10.48 -4.41
CA MET A 86 9.38 9.77 -3.22
C MET A 86 8.33 9.73 -2.11
N ALA A 87 7.61 10.84 -1.87
CA ALA A 87 6.53 10.91 -0.89
C ALA A 87 5.37 9.98 -1.28
N LEU A 88 4.93 10.02 -2.53
CA LEU A 88 3.88 9.15 -3.07
C LEU A 88 4.29 7.67 -3.00
N PHE A 89 5.51 7.34 -3.45
CA PHE A 89 6.02 5.97 -3.42
C PHE A 89 6.02 5.40 -2.00
N LEU A 90 6.43 6.21 -1.01
CA LEU A 90 6.40 5.80 0.39
C LEU A 90 4.98 5.54 0.89
N ILE A 91 4.01 6.39 0.52
CA ILE A 91 2.61 6.19 0.89
C ILE A 91 2.03 4.94 0.22
N TYR A 92 2.27 4.73 -1.08
CA TYR A 92 1.82 3.53 -1.79
C TYR A 92 2.45 2.26 -1.22
N LEU A 93 3.75 2.31 -0.87
CA LEU A 93 4.42 1.19 -0.21
C LEU A 93 3.76 0.85 1.14
N MET A 94 3.42 1.88 1.94
CA MET A 94 2.71 1.67 3.21
C MET A 94 1.32 1.07 2.99
N ILE A 95 0.55 1.58 2.03
CA ILE A 95 -0.77 1.05 1.67
C ILE A 95 -0.65 -0.41 1.27
N LEU A 96 0.28 -0.74 0.36
CA LEU A 96 0.50 -2.11 -0.11
C LEU A 96 0.73 -3.09 1.05
N PHE A 97 1.65 -2.79 1.97
CA PHE A 97 1.95 -3.69 3.09
C PHE A 97 0.85 -3.73 4.15
N ILE A 98 0.07 -2.67 4.32
CA ILE A 98 -1.10 -2.67 5.22
C ILE A 98 -2.20 -3.52 4.60
N ASP A 99 -2.49 -3.34 3.31
CA ASP A 99 -3.53 -4.06 2.61
C ASP A 99 -3.22 -5.56 2.55
N LEU A 100 -2.00 -5.94 2.18
CA LEU A 100 -1.56 -7.34 2.19
C LEU A 100 -1.73 -8.03 3.55
N LYS A 101 -1.68 -7.28 4.66
CA LYS A 101 -1.73 -7.85 6.01
C LYS A 101 -3.10 -7.73 6.67
N HIS A 102 -3.79 -6.65 6.44
CA HIS A 102 -5.02 -6.29 7.15
C HIS A 102 -6.25 -6.16 6.25
N PHE A 103 -6.07 -6.16 4.92
CA PHE A 103 -7.12 -5.96 3.91
C PHE A 103 -7.93 -4.68 4.14
N ILE A 104 -7.25 -3.62 4.58
CA ILE A 104 -7.81 -2.29 4.79
C ILE A 104 -6.86 -1.23 4.29
N ILE A 105 -7.41 -0.16 3.73
CA ILE A 105 -6.67 1.04 3.35
C ILE A 105 -6.99 2.14 4.37
N PRO A 106 -6.02 2.57 5.20
CA PRO A 106 -6.25 3.65 6.17
C PRO A 106 -6.58 4.97 5.48
N ASP A 107 -7.66 5.61 5.88
CA ASP A 107 -8.10 6.89 5.29
C ASP A 107 -7.03 7.98 5.35
N ILE A 108 -6.22 8.00 6.40
CA ILE A 108 -5.15 8.99 6.56
C ILE A 108 -4.11 8.93 5.41
N LEU A 109 -3.83 7.74 4.86
CA LEU A 109 -2.92 7.58 3.73
C LEU A 109 -3.59 8.05 2.43
N ASN A 110 -4.87 7.75 2.23
CA ASN A 110 -5.65 8.24 1.10
C ASN A 110 -5.72 9.78 1.09
N TYR A 111 -6.00 10.39 2.24
CA TYR A 111 -5.97 11.86 2.37
C TYR A 111 -4.56 12.41 2.12
N GLY A 112 -3.51 11.71 2.54
CA GLY A 112 -2.13 12.07 2.22
C GLY A 112 -1.88 12.15 0.71
N ILE A 113 -2.36 11.17 -0.07
CA ILE A 113 -2.27 11.18 -1.54
C ILE A 113 -3.04 12.37 -2.13
N ILE A 114 -4.28 12.61 -1.66
CA ILE A 114 -5.11 13.72 -2.15
C ILE A 114 -4.44 15.08 -1.86
N VAL A 115 -3.88 15.25 -0.68
CA VAL A 115 -3.14 16.47 -0.32
C VAL A 115 -1.93 16.67 -1.22
N LEU A 116 -1.12 15.63 -1.47
CA LEU A 116 0.00 15.70 -2.40
C LEU A 116 -0.45 15.98 -3.84
N ALA A 117 -1.59 15.42 -4.26
CA ALA A 117 -2.17 15.70 -5.57
C ALA A 117 -2.65 17.16 -5.72
N ILE A 118 -3.10 17.78 -4.64
CA ILE A 118 -3.44 19.20 -4.64
C ILE A 118 -2.16 20.04 -4.68
N ILE A 119 -1.17 19.73 -3.83
CA ILE A 119 0.12 20.44 -3.76
C ILE A 119 0.82 20.46 -5.11
N LYS A 120 0.78 19.36 -5.89
CA LYS A 120 1.41 19.30 -7.21
C LYS A 120 0.98 20.42 -8.15
N ASN A 121 -0.29 20.87 -8.07
CA ASN A 121 -0.81 21.92 -8.94
C ASN A 121 -0.20 23.32 -8.68
N PHE A 122 0.47 23.48 -7.53
CA PHE A 122 1.17 24.70 -7.14
C PHE A 122 2.68 24.61 -7.38
N LEU A 123 3.19 23.44 -7.79
CA LEU A 123 4.62 23.25 -8.05
C LEU A 123 4.95 23.61 -9.50
N PRO A 124 5.99 24.42 -9.74
CA PRO A 124 6.41 24.78 -11.10
C PRO A 124 7.16 23.63 -11.78
N ASN A 125 7.04 23.58 -13.10
CA ASN A 125 7.87 22.73 -13.97
C ASN A 125 7.91 21.23 -13.58
N LEU A 126 6.77 20.65 -13.18
CA LEU A 126 6.69 19.22 -12.95
C LEU A 126 6.87 18.43 -14.26
N ASP A 127 7.43 17.22 -14.15
CA ASP A 127 7.56 16.31 -15.29
C ASP A 127 6.20 15.93 -15.87
N LEU A 128 6.20 15.61 -17.17
CA LEU A 128 4.99 15.28 -17.95
C LEU A 128 4.19 14.08 -17.42
N ILE A 129 4.76 13.31 -16.49
CA ILE A 129 4.06 12.19 -15.85
C ILE A 129 2.84 12.68 -15.04
N PHE A 130 2.87 13.92 -14.56
CA PHE A 130 1.77 14.50 -13.80
C PHE A 130 0.86 15.34 -14.70
N THR A 131 -0.45 15.26 -14.47
CA THR A 131 -1.41 16.17 -15.11
C THR A 131 -1.16 17.60 -14.64
N GLN A 132 -0.83 18.50 -15.55
CA GLN A 132 -0.55 19.89 -15.22
C GLN A 132 -1.80 20.76 -15.22
N ASP A 133 -2.83 20.37 -15.96
CA ASP A 133 -4.13 21.06 -16.02
C ASP A 133 -4.99 20.71 -14.80
N ILE A 134 -5.37 21.73 -14.04
CA ILE A 134 -6.23 21.61 -12.85
C ILE A 134 -7.58 20.99 -13.21
N MET A 135 -8.18 21.36 -14.31
CA MET A 135 -9.49 20.82 -14.75
C MET A 135 -9.40 19.33 -15.06
N LEU A 136 -8.35 18.91 -15.77
CA LEU A 136 -8.11 17.48 -16.05
C LEU A 136 -7.78 16.70 -14.78
N SER A 137 -7.07 17.31 -13.85
CA SER A 137 -6.78 16.73 -12.53
C SER A 137 -8.08 16.49 -11.74
N LEU A 138 -8.92 17.50 -11.61
CA LEU A 138 -10.21 17.40 -10.90
C LEU A 138 -11.14 16.38 -11.58
N ALA A 139 -11.27 16.46 -12.90
CA ALA A 139 -12.04 15.48 -13.67
C ALA A 139 -11.52 14.05 -13.43
N GLY A 140 -10.20 13.85 -13.43
CA GLY A 140 -9.56 12.59 -13.12
C GLY A 140 -9.93 12.05 -11.73
N GLY A 141 -9.89 12.91 -10.71
CA GLY A 141 -10.29 12.55 -9.35
C GLY A 141 -11.75 12.12 -9.24
N ILE A 142 -12.66 12.87 -9.87
CA ILE A 142 -14.09 12.56 -9.87
C ILE A 142 -14.35 11.24 -10.62
N VAL A 143 -13.81 11.09 -11.82
CA VAL A 143 -13.97 9.86 -12.63
C VAL A 143 -13.36 8.67 -11.90
N GLY A 144 -12.18 8.83 -11.27
CA GLY A 144 -11.52 7.79 -10.47
C GLY A 144 -12.38 7.31 -9.30
N TYR A 145 -12.93 8.25 -8.53
CA TYR A 145 -13.83 7.91 -7.43
C TYR A 145 -15.10 7.21 -7.93
N LEU A 146 -15.76 7.79 -8.92
CA LEU A 146 -17.03 7.29 -9.44
C LEU A 146 -16.90 5.92 -10.11
N SER A 147 -15.78 5.62 -10.77
CA SER A 147 -15.55 4.32 -11.42
C SER A 147 -15.59 3.17 -10.41
N ILE A 148 -14.84 3.29 -9.32
CA ILE A 148 -14.83 2.26 -8.26
C ILE A 148 -16.14 2.27 -7.46
N TRP A 149 -16.65 3.46 -7.13
CA TRP A 149 -17.93 3.57 -6.43
C TRP A 149 -19.06 2.90 -7.20
N LEU A 150 -19.11 3.08 -8.52
CA LEU A 150 -20.10 2.44 -9.39
C LEU A 150 -19.96 0.91 -9.37
N ILE A 151 -18.72 0.39 -9.42
CA ILE A 151 -18.45 -1.05 -9.31
C ILE A 151 -18.96 -1.58 -7.96
N ILE A 152 -18.65 -0.90 -6.85
CA ILE A 152 -19.13 -1.27 -5.51
C ILE A 152 -20.66 -1.27 -5.47
N TYR A 153 -21.28 -0.21 -6.00
CA TYR A 153 -22.74 -0.08 -6.02
C TYR A 153 -23.41 -1.20 -6.80
N LEU A 154 -22.95 -1.44 -8.05
CA LEU A 154 -23.50 -2.51 -8.90
C LEU A 154 -23.30 -3.89 -8.29
N TYR A 155 -22.12 -4.15 -7.72
CA TYR A 155 -21.86 -5.41 -7.05
C TYR A 155 -22.80 -5.64 -5.85
N LYS A 156 -23.02 -4.60 -5.04
CA LYS A 156 -23.94 -4.65 -3.90
C LYS A 156 -25.40 -4.92 -4.33
N GLN A 157 -25.84 -4.33 -5.45
CA GLN A 157 -27.18 -4.57 -6.00
C GLN A 157 -27.36 -6.01 -6.50
N ILE A 158 -26.35 -6.54 -7.22
CA ILE A 158 -26.44 -7.88 -7.84
C ILE A 158 -26.24 -8.98 -6.80
N ARG A 159 -25.25 -8.85 -5.92
CA ARG A 159 -24.84 -9.91 -4.99
C ARG A 159 -25.39 -9.75 -3.58
N LYS A 160 -25.99 -8.60 -3.24
CA LYS A 160 -26.50 -8.23 -1.90
C LYS A 160 -25.45 -8.39 -0.78
N LYS A 161 -24.16 -8.33 -1.14
CA LYS A 161 -23.01 -8.45 -0.22
C LYS A 161 -22.03 -7.30 -0.49
N GLU A 162 -21.33 -6.87 0.54
CA GLU A 162 -20.26 -5.89 0.38
C GLU A 162 -19.00 -6.60 -0.15
N GLY A 163 -18.55 -6.25 -1.35
CA GLY A 163 -17.43 -6.91 -2.01
C GLY A 163 -16.11 -6.15 -1.92
N MET A 164 -16.15 -4.82 -1.82
CA MET A 164 -14.98 -3.94 -1.89
C MET A 164 -15.15 -2.74 -0.95
N GLY A 165 -14.08 -2.22 -0.39
CA GLY A 165 -14.11 -1.09 0.54
C GLY A 165 -14.16 0.26 -0.16
N LEU A 166 -14.76 1.27 0.47
CA LEU A 166 -14.71 2.67 0.00
C LEU A 166 -13.28 3.24 -0.01
N GLY A 167 -12.32 2.58 0.66
CA GLY A 167 -10.92 2.94 0.64
C GLY A 167 -10.31 2.90 -0.76
N ASP A 168 -10.68 1.89 -1.56
CA ASP A 168 -10.23 1.74 -2.95
C ASP A 168 -10.75 2.87 -3.85
N ALA A 169 -12.00 3.32 -3.63
CA ALA A 169 -12.55 4.46 -4.37
C ALA A 169 -11.80 5.77 -4.06
N LYS A 170 -11.44 6.00 -2.79
CA LYS A 170 -10.62 7.15 -2.38
C LYS A 170 -9.21 7.07 -2.95
N LEU A 171 -8.60 5.88 -2.97
CA LEU A 171 -7.28 5.65 -3.57
C LEU A 171 -7.29 5.96 -5.07
N MET A 172 -8.30 5.48 -5.79
CA MET A 172 -8.45 5.74 -7.22
C MET A 172 -8.72 7.22 -7.52
N ALA A 173 -9.44 7.92 -6.64
CA ALA A 173 -9.59 9.38 -6.73
C ALA A 173 -8.23 10.08 -6.65
N GLY A 174 -7.36 9.66 -5.71
CA GLY A 174 -6.01 10.18 -5.58
C GLY A 174 -5.16 9.96 -6.84
N ILE A 175 -5.22 8.76 -7.44
CA ILE A 175 -4.54 8.42 -8.69
C ILE A 175 -5.05 9.30 -9.84
N GLY A 176 -6.37 9.46 -9.96
CA GLY A 176 -6.98 10.31 -10.98
C GLY A 176 -6.60 11.79 -10.83
N LEU A 177 -6.52 12.30 -9.60
CA LEU A 177 -6.05 13.67 -9.32
C LEU A 177 -4.57 13.87 -9.72
N LEU A 178 -3.71 12.86 -9.55
CA LEU A 178 -2.29 12.93 -9.87
C LEU A 178 -2.02 12.85 -11.37
N PHE A 179 -2.63 11.87 -12.05
CA PHE A 179 -2.27 11.46 -13.41
C PHE A 179 -3.37 11.74 -14.43
N GLY A 180 -4.51 12.30 -14.00
CA GLY A 180 -5.65 12.56 -14.85
C GLY A 180 -6.54 11.33 -15.11
N TRP A 181 -7.69 11.56 -15.75
CA TRP A 181 -8.69 10.52 -16.02
C TRP A 181 -8.18 9.39 -16.92
N GLN A 182 -7.20 9.68 -17.78
CA GLN A 182 -6.61 8.70 -18.70
C GLN A 182 -5.88 7.56 -17.96
N SER A 183 -5.35 7.82 -16.77
CA SER A 183 -4.66 6.81 -15.95
C SER A 183 -5.60 5.74 -15.38
N ILE A 184 -6.90 6.05 -15.25
CA ILE A 184 -7.87 5.18 -14.59
C ILE A 184 -8.05 3.85 -15.32
N PRO A 185 -8.36 3.80 -16.66
CA PRO A 185 -8.51 2.54 -17.35
C PRO A 185 -7.21 1.70 -17.35
N PHE A 186 -6.04 2.35 -17.45
CA PHE A 186 -4.76 1.65 -17.35
C PHE A 186 -4.56 1.03 -15.96
N THR A 187 -4.85 1.79 -14.90
CA THR A 187 -4.72 1.30 -13.52
C THR A 187 -5.65 0.12 -13.27
N LEU A 188 -6.91 0.20 -13.70
CA LEU A 188 -7.88 -0.88 -13.56
C LEU A 188 -7.46 -2.12 -14.36
N PHE A 189 -6.97 -1.93 -15.58
CA PHE A 189 -6.49 -3.03 -16.41
C PHE A 189 -5.32 -3.76 -15.75
N PHE A 190 -4.28 -3.03 -15.33
CA PHE A 190 -3.12 -3.63 -14.67
C PHE A 190 -3.47 -4.24 -13.32
N ALA A 191 -4.35 -3.62 -12.54
CA ALA A 191 -4.82 -4.17 -11.28
C ALA A 191 -5.56 -5.51 -11.50
N SER A 192 -6.43 -5.59 -12.51
CA SER A 192 -7.14 -6.83 -12.85
C SER A 192 -6.20 -7.91 -13.37
N LEU A 193 -5.20 -7.56 -14.17
CA LEU A 193 -4.18 -8.48 -14.66
C LEU A 193 -3.35 -9.06 -13.51
N LEU A 194 -2.87 -8.20 -12.60
CA LEU A 194 -2.12 -8.64 -11.42
C LEU A 194 -2.97 -9.53 -10.51
N ALA A 195 -4.23 -9.18 -10.29
CA ALA A 195 -5.16 -9.99 -9.51
C ALA A 195 -5.34 -11.39 -10.14
N LEU A 196 -5.45 -11.47 -11.47
CA LEU A 196 -5.54 -12.73 -12.19
C LEU A 196 -4.25 -13.55 -12.04
N LEU A 197 -3.07 -12.93 -12.19
CA LEU A 197 -1.78 -13.61 -12.03
C LEU A 197 -1.60 -14.17 -10.61
N VAL A 198 -2.02 -13.44 -9.58
CA VAL A 198 -1.95 -13.91 -8.19
C VAL A 198 -2.98 -15.00 -7.90
N ALA A 199 -4.16 -14.94 -8.53
CA ALA A 199 -5.21 -15.94 -8.34
C ALA A 199 -4.96 -17.26 -9.06
N THR A 200 -4.23 -17.26 -10.19
CA THR A 200 -4.01 -18.47 -11.01
C THR A 200 -3.34 -19.63 -10.27
N PRO A 201 -2.28 -19.47 -9.45
CA PRO A 201 -1.69 -20.59 -8.71
C PRO A 201 -2.69 -21.25 -7.75
N SER A 202 -3.46 -20.44 -7.02
CA SER A 202 -4.46 -20.94 -6.06
C SER A 202 -5.63 -21.65 -6.74
N LEU A 203 -5.98 -21.26 -7.98
CA LEU A 203 -6.98 -21.94 -8.80
C LEU A 203 -6.46 -23.27 -9.36
N MET A 204 -5.16 -23.37 -9.66
CA MET A 204 -4.54 -24.61 -10.13
C MET A 204 -4.39 -25.65 -9.02
N GLU A 205 -4.08 -25.25 -7.80
CA GLU A 205 -4.02 -26.16 -6.65
C GLU A 205 -5.40 -26.69 -6.24
N ASN A 206 -6.43 -25.86 -6.34
CA ASN A 206 -7.82 -26.26 -6.03
C ASN A 206 -8.59 -26.73 -7.27
N LYS A 207 -8.12 -27.80 -7.96
CA LYS A 207 -8.85 -28.47 -9.06
C LYS A 207 -10.29 -28.93 -8.69
N LYS A 208 -10.77 -28.71 -7.48
CA LYS A 208 -12.09 -29.14 -6.98
C LYS A 208 -13.16 -28.06 -6.84
N SER A 209 -12.91 -26.79 -7.10
CA SER A 209 -13.98 -25.83 -6.90
C SER A 209 -13.88 -24.52 -7.68
N LEU A 210 -14.36 -24.52 -8.92
CA LEU A 210 -14.88 -23.31 -9.58
C LEU A 210 -16.00 -22.63 -8.74
N LYS A 211 -16.61 -23.34 -7.81
CA LYS A 211 -17.58 -22.84 -6.82
C LYS A 211 -16.91 -21.99 -5.71
N SER A 212 -15.62 -22.11 -5.48
CA SER A 212 -14.96 -21.37 -4.40
C SER A 212 -14.60 -19.92 -4.75
N PHE A 213 -14.76 -19.49 -6.02
CA PHE A 213 -14.64 -18.06 -6.36
C PHE A 213 -15.75 -17.21 -5.68
N GLU A 214 -16.90 -17.82 -5.39
CA GLU A 214 -17.93 -17.19 -4.57
C GLU A 214 -17.54 -17.08 -3.09
N PHE A 215 -16.62 -17.91 -2.63
CA PHE A 215 -16.19 -18.01 -1.23
C PHE A 215 -15.13 -16.99 -0.82
N LEU A 216 -14.40 -16.40 -1.75
CA LEU A 216 -13.39 -15.37 -1.44
C LEU A 216 -14.01 -14.06 -0.92
N HIS A 217 -15.33 -13.94 -0.93
CA HIS A 217 -16.05 -12.71 -0.56
C HIS A 217 -16.96 -12.82 0.66
N SER A 218 -17.03 -13.95 1.36
CA SER A 218 -17.81 -14.01 2.61
C SER A 218 -16.90 -13.76 3.82
N ARG A 219 -17.36 -12.92 4.76
CA ARG A 219 -16.65 -12.58 6.01
C ARG A 219 -16.29 -13.81 6.88
N GLU A 220 -16.93 -14.94 6.66
CA GLU A 220 -16.66 -16.17 7.41
C GLU A 220 -15.36 -16.88 7.01
N HIS A 221 -14.81 -16.63 5.79
CA HIS A 221 -13.53 -17.16 5.32
C HIS A 221 -12.33 -16.23 5.57
N PHE A 222 -12.46 -15.23 6.40
CA PHE A 222 -11.35 -14.40 6.86
C PHE A 222 -10.25 -15.23 7.58
N SER A 223 -10.63 -16.39 8.12
CA SER A 223 -9.71 -17.32 8.80
C SER A 223 -8.77 -18.04 7.83
N THR A 224 -9.30 -18.60 6.74
CA THR A 224 -8.48 -19.41 5.80
C THR A 224 -7.55 -18.57 4.93
N ARG A 225 -7.93 -17.33 4.60
CA ARG A 225 -7.05 -16.40 3.89
C ARG A 225 -5.88 -15.93 4.76
N ASN A 226 -6.11 -15.77 6.06
CA ASN A 226 -5.07 -15.49 7.03
C ASN A 226 -4.05 -16.65 7.15
N GLU A 227 -4.48 -17.89 7.03
CA GLU A 227 -3.58 -19.04 7.10
C GLU A 227 -2.62 -19.10 5.90
N PHE A 228 -3.11 -18.87 4.67
CA PHE A 228 -2.26 -18.86 3.47
C PHE A 228 -1.21 -17.73 3.52
N PHE A 229 -1.61 -16.50 3.90
CA PHE A 229 -0.67 -15.39 4.04
C PHE A 229 0.23 -15.51 5.28
N ILE A 230 -0.25 -16.15 6.36
CA ILE A 230 0.57 -16.45 7.54
C ILE A 230 1.62 -17.50 7.19
N GLU A 231 1.30 -18.47 6.38
CA GLU A 231 2.24 -19.50 5.92
C GLU A 231 3.26 -18.93 4.92
N PHE A 232 2.82 -18.09 3.98
CA PHE A 232 3.70 -17.35 3.06
C PHE A 232 4.62 -16.37 3.79
N THR A 233 4.12 -15.71 4.86
CA THR A 233 4.95 -14.81 5.70
C THR A 233 5.80 -15.55 6.74
N LYS A 234 5.56 -16.83 7.00
CA LYS A 234 6.44 -17.67 7.84
C LYS A 234 7.63 -18.24 7.07
N THR A 235 7.48 -18.42 5.75
CA THR A 235 8.55 -18.92 4.87
C THR A 235 9.44 -17.80 4.30
N LEU A 236 9.01 -16.54 4.34
CA LEU A 236 9.80 -15.33 4.09
C LEU A 236 10.28 -14.72 5.43
#